data_f6b3b7d1186dd1e33d18ad76c74e8f3e
#
_entry.id   f6b3b7d1186dd1e33d18ad76c74e8f3e
#
_cell.length_a   1.000
_cell.length_b   1.000
_cell.length_c   1.000
_cell.angle_alpha   90.00
_cell.angle_beta   90.00
_cell.angle_gamma   90.00
#
_symmetry.space_group_name_H-M   'P 1'
#
loop_
_entity.id
_entity.type
_entity.pdbx_description
1 polymer ?
#
loop_
_entity_poly.entity_id
_entity_poly.type
_entity_poly.pdbx_seq_one_letter_code
_entity_poly.pdbx_strand_id
1 'polypeptide(L)'
;DEAYKDLPSKITDPGQEMGRITQPIAKAVKAQLLLLAASPLFNGNSDYINVKDNQGRHLFPTQVDNSKWKLAADAALEAINCAKENGHEKLYTFSLPINSISAATRKLLDIGEAVTEKWNEEIIWGSTRNVNGLQTVAMAKHTKGSHYNARSVLGPTLSVAEAFYSSNGVPISEDNSDFWTANYPNRYEITTIPDEGNNKYYLQIGE
;
A
#
# COMPACT_ATOMS: atom_id res chain seq x y z
N ASP A 1 -18.29 15.03 7.24
CA ASP A 1 -19.50 14.27 7.61
C ASP A 1 -20.79 14.85 6.96
N GLU A 2 -20.90 16.15 6.71
CA GLU A 2 -22.10 16.70 6.05
C GLU A 2 -22.18 16.32 4.57
N ALA A 3 -21.08 16.48 3.83
CA ALA A 3 -21.02 16.13 2.41
C ALA A 3 -21.32 14.64 2.10
N TYR A 4 -21.13 13.76 3.08
CA TYR A 4 -21.41 12.34 2.93
C TYR A 4 -22.88 12.06 2.56
N LYS A 5 -23.83 12.83 3.09
CA LYS A 5 -25.26 12.60 2.91
C LYS A 5 -25.72 12.79 1.46
N ASP A 6 -25.03 13.65 0.74
CA ASP A 6 -25.37 14.02 -0.65
C ASP A 6 -24.60 13.17 -1.68
N LEU A 7 -23.69 12.30 -1.23
CA LEU A 7 -22.94 11.43 -2.13
C LEU A 7 -23.78 10.20 -2.54
N PRO A 8 -23.62 9.71 -3.77
CA PRO A 8 -24.27 8.48 -4.21
C PRO A 8 -23.74 7.30 -3.39
N SER A 9 -24.58 6.36 -3.07
CA SER A 9 -24.22 5.14 -2.35
C SER A 9 -23.35 4.22 -3.19
N LYS A 10 -23.58 4.17 -4.51
CA LYS A 10 -22.83 3.38 -5.49
C LYS A 10 -22.83 4.06 -6.86
N ILE A 11 -21.91 3.66 -7.72
CA ILE A 11 -21.90 4.06 -9.14
C ILE A 11 -23.03 3.33 -9.87
N THR A 12 -23.85 4.06 -10.60
CA THR A 12 -24.97 3.52 -11.39
C THR A 12 -24.65 3.42 -12.87
N ASP A 13 -23.81 4.30 -13.39
CA ASP A 13 -23.33 4.29 -14.76
C ASP A 13 -21.81 4.17 -14.79
N PRO A 14 -21.25 2.92 -14.82
CA PRO A 14 -19.81 2.72 -14.86
C PRO A 14 -19.12 3.34 -16.08
N GLY A 15 -19.85 3.51 -17.20
CA GLY A 15 -19.29 4.10 -18.41
C GLY A 15 -18.95 5.59 -18.27
N GLN A 16 -19.69 6.32 -17.45
CA GLN A 16 -19.57 7.75 -17.30
C GLN A 16 -19.07 8.20 -15.91
N GLU A 17 -19.32 7.40 -14.88
CA GLU A 17 -19.14 7.84 -13.50
C GLU A 17 -18.03 7.07 -12.75
N MET A 18 -17.32 6.15 -13.44
CA MET A 18 -16.26 5.36 -12.78
C MET A 18 -15.18 6.27 -12.18
N GLY A 19 -14.84 6.04 -10.91
CA GLY A 19 -13.91 6.88 -10.15
C GLY A 19 -14.55 8.09 -9.44
N ARG A 20 -15.83 8.34 -9.64
CA ARG A 20 -16.59 9.37 -8.91
C ARG A 20 -16.69 8.98 -7.43
N ILE A 21 -16.62 9.98 -6.55
CA ILE A 21 -16.68 9.76 -5.10
C ILE A 21 -18.07 9.28 -4.67
N THR A 22 -18.09 8.17 -3.93
CA THR A 22 -19.29 7.57 -3.34
C THR A 22 -19.24 7.61 -1.81
N GLN A 23 -20.33 7.22 -1.16
CA GLN A 23 -20.39 7.11 0.31
C GLN A 23 -19.33 6.18 0.91
N PRO A 24 -19.09 4.94 0.39
CA PRO A 24 -18.01 4.08 0.85
C PRO A 24 -16.63 4.74 0.75
N ILE A 25 -16.35 5.44 -0.34
CA ILE A 25 -15.10 6.16 -0.53
C ILE A 25 -14.91 7.25 0.54
N ALA A 26 -15.94 8.06 0.79
CA ALA A 26 -15.86 9.11 1.79
C ALA A 26 -15.61 8.56 3.21
N LYS A 27 -16.25 7.42 3.56
CA LYS A 27 -16.03 6.74 4.84
C LYS A 27 -14.62 6.13 4.93
N ALA A 28 -14.13 5.52 3.86
CA ALA A 28 -12.78 4.97 3.82
C ALA A 28 -11.71 6.07 3.98
N VAL A 29 -11.86 7.20 3.29
CA VAL A 29 -10.95 8.35 3.43
C VAL A 29 -11.00 8.92 4.86
N LYS A 30 -12.19 9.02 5.46
CA LYS A 30 -12.33 9.45 6.87
C LYS A 30 -11.59 8.51 7.82
N ALA A 31 -11.73 7.19 7.64
CA ALA A 31 -11.06 6.21 8.48
C ALA A 31 -9.53 6.33 8.36
N GLN A 32 -8.99 6.47 7.15
CA GLN A 32 -7.56 6.69 6.93
C GLN A 32 -7.06 7.98 7.57
N LEU A 33 -7.82 9.06 7.46
CA LEU A 33 -7.46 10.35 8.07
C LEU A 33 -7.40 10.25 9.61
N LEU A 34 -8.38 9.60 10.23
CA LEU A 34 -8.42 9.43 11.67
C LEU A 34 -7.32 8.48 12.17
N LEU A 35 -7.01 7.42 11.42
CA LEU A 35 -5.90 6.54 11.72
C LEU A 35 -4.56 7.29 11.67
N LEU A 36 -4.35 8.10 10.64
CA LEU A 36 -3.16 8.95 10.54
C LEU A 36 -3.07 9.95 11.70
N ALA A 37 -4.19 10.58 12.06
CA ALA A 37 -4.25 11.52 13.19
C ALA A 37 -4.02 10.86 14.56
N ALA A 38 -4.28 9.56 14.70
CA ALA A 38 -4.01 8.78 15.89
C ALA A 38 -2.56 8.28 15.94
N SER A 39 -1.87 8.21 14.79
CA SER A 39 -0.52 7.67 14.71
C SER A 39 0.50 8.48 15.50
N PRO A 40 1.59 7.85 15.98
CA PRO A 40 2.67 8.56 16.69
C PRO A 40 3.31 9.68 15.86
N LEU A 41 3.16 9.66 14.53
CA LEU A 41 3.67 10.71 13.66
C LEU A 41 3.04 12.07 13.96
N PHE A 42 1.73 12.11 14.29
CA PHE A 42 1.01 13.37 14.52
C PHE A 42 0.47 13.51 15.94
N ASN A 43 0.29 12.42 16.66
CA ASN A 43 -0.36 12.42 17.97
C ASN A 43 0.68 12.55 19.09
N GLY A 44 1.00 13.77 19.48
CA GLY A 44 1.95 14.08 20.54
C GLY A 44 3.41 13.94 20.10
N ASN A 45 3.73 14.06 18.82
CA ASN A 45 5.09 14.02 18.32
C ASN A 45 5.86 15.28 18.75
N SER A 46 6.96 15.09 19.48
CA SER A 46 7.83 16.16 19.96
C SER A 46 8.45 17.01 18.86
N ASP A 47 8.65 16.44 17.66
CA ASP A 47 9.26 17.13 16.53
C ASP A 47 8.37 18.26 16.00
N TYR A 48 7.06 18.16 16.23
CA TYR A 48 6.06 19.12 15.75
C TYR A 48 5.55 20.07 16.83
N ILE A 49 6.08 20.00 18.06
CA ILE A 49 5.60 20.80 19.19
C ILE A 49 5.75 22.31 18.94
N ASN A 50 6.73 22.72 18.14
CA ASN A 50 6.99 24.13 17.82
C ASN A 50 6.31 24.61 16.53
N VAL A 51 5.57 23.74 15.85
CA VAL A 51 4.87 24.12 14.61
C VAL A 51 3.58 24.85 14.99
N LYS A 52 3.55 26.16 14.69
CA LYS A 52 2.45 27.05 15.04
C LYS A 52 1.95 27.81 13.83
N ASP A 53 0.69 28.23 13.88
CA ASP A 53 0.15 29.17 12.90
C ASP A 53 0.62 30.62 13.18
N ASN A 54 0.18 31.55 12.33
CA ASN A 54 0.48 32.98 12.45
C ASN A 54 -0.12 33.65 13.70
N GLN A 55 -1.02 32.97 14.42
CA GLN A 55 -1.62 33.43 15.67
C GLN A 55 -0.97 32.78 16.89
N GLY A 56 0.09 31.97 16.71
CA GLY A 56 0.82 31.28 17.77
C GLY A 56 0.14 30.00 18.29
N ARG A 57 -0.92 29.51 17.64
CA ARG A 57 -1.61 28.27 18.04
C ARG A 57 -0.85 27.07 17.49
N HIS A 58 -0.68 26.03 18.32
CA HIS A 58 -0.09 24.78 17.88
C HIS A 58 -0.95 24.10 16.82
N LEU A 59 -0.34 23.69 15.71
CA LEU A 59 -1.02 22.95 14.64
C LEU A 59 -1.15 21.46 14.92
N PHE A 60 -0.30 20.94 15.81
CA PHE A 60 -0.31 19.53 16.21
C PHE A 60 -0.51 19.40 17.72
N PRO A 61 -1.13 18.29 18.18
CA PRO A 61 -1.26 18.03 19.60
C PRO A 61 0.11 17.93 20.28
N THR A 62 0.25 18.60 21.40
CA THR A 62 1.49 18.58 22.21
C THR A 62 1.59 17.37 23.14
N GLN A 63 0.49 16.65 23.30
CA GLN A 63 0.40 15.45 24.15
C GLN A 63 -0.30 14.32 23.39
N VAL A 64 0.04 13.08 23.73
CA VAL A 64 -0.59 11.88 23.18
C VAL A 64 -2.02 11.77 23.70
N ASP A 65 -2.96 11.64 22.78
CA ASP A 65 -4.39 11.38 23.07
C ASP A 65 -4.76 9.98 22.56
N ASN A 66 -4.84 9.01 23.46
CA ASN A 66 -5.17 7.62 23.13
C ASN A 66 -6.63 7.43 22.68
N SER A 67 -7.54 8.39 22.94
CA SER A 67 -8.92 8.30 22.48
C SER A 67 -9.03 8.34 20.96
N LYS A 68 -8.07 8.90 20.25
CA LYS A 68 -8.01 8.95 18.79
C LYS A 68 -7.96 7.58 18.15
N TRP A 69 -7.35 6.59 18.80
CA TRP A 69 -7.33 5.20 18.30
C TRP A 69 -8.74 4.61 18.26
N LYS A 70 -9.55 4.91 19.29
CA LYS A 70 -10.95 4.47 19.27
C LYS A 70 -11.74 5.14 18.16
N LEU A 71 -11.57 6.44 17.96
CA LEU A 71 -12.23 7.16 16.86
C LEU A 71 -11.84 6.59 15.49
N ALA A 72 -10.58 6.24 15.30
CA ALA A 72 -10.09 5.61 14.06
C ALA A 72 -10.70 4.21 13.86
N ALA A 73 -10.75 3.40 14.91
CA ALA A 73 -11.37 2.06 14.88
C ALA A 73 -12.86 2.11 14.56
N ASP A 74 -13.59 3.02 15.23
CA ASP A 74 -15.03 3.20 15.00
C ASP A 74 -15.29 3.66 13.54
N ALA A 75 -14.49 4.60 13.03
CA ALA A 75 -14.61 5.05 11.64
C ALA A 75 -14.24 3.96 10.62
N ALA A 76 -13.26 3.12 10.92
CA ALA A 76 -12.91 1.98 10.08
C ALA A 76 -14.06 0.96 10.01
N LEU A 77 -14.68 0.67 11.14
CA LEU A 77 -15.87 -0.22 11.19
C LEU A 77 -17.04 0.37 10.41
N GLU A 78 -17.31 1.69 10.54
CA GLU A 78 -18.33 2.37 9.74
C GLU A 78 -18.04 2.26 8.24
N ALA A 79 -16.76 2.43 7.83
CA ALA A 79 -16.36 2.33 6.44
C ALA A 79 -16.57 0.92 5.88
N ILE A 80 -16.19 -0.11 6.65
CA ILE A 80 -16.41 -1.53 6.29
C ILE A 80 -17.90 -1.83 6.11
N ASN A 81 -18.73 -1.42 7.06
CA ASN A 81 -20.17 -1.67 6.99
C ASN A 81 -20.79 -0.95 5.79
N CYS A 82 -20.45 0.33 5.59
CA CYS A 82 -20.91 1.09 4.44
C CYS A 82 -20.47 0.46 3.11
N ALA A 83 -19.24 -0.04 3.01
CA ALA A 83 -18.75 -0.70 1.81
C ALA A 83 -19.53 -1.99 1.53
N LYS A 84 -19.74 -2.82 2.53
CA LYS A 84 -20.52 -4.06 2.41
C LYS A 84 -21.97 -3.80 1.96
N GLU A 85 -22.63 -2.81 2.54
CA GLU A 85 -24.01 -2.44 2.18
C GLU A 85 -24.13 -1.90 0.74
N ASN A 86 -23.01 -1.46 0.13
CA ASN A 86 -23.00 -0.80 -1.17
C ASN A 86 -22.21 -1.56 -2.26
N GLY A 87 -22.09 -2.89 -2.11
CA GLY A 87 -21.62 -3.78 -3.18
C GLY A 87 -20.20 -4.31 -3.03
N HIS A 88 -19.51 -4.01 -1.92
CA HIS A 88 -18.18 -4.55 -1.59
C HIS A 88 -18.25 -5.64 -0.54
N GLU A 89 -19.14 -6.62 -0.74
CA GLU A 89 -19.40 -7.67 0.24
C GLU A 89 -18.38 -8.82 0.20
N LYS A 90 -17.71 -8.98 -0.92
CA LYS A 90 -16.89 -10.16 -1.21
C LYS A 90 -15.46 -9.78 -1.45
N LEU A 91 -14.57 -10.68 -1.07
CA LEU A 91 -13.20 -10.65 -1.54
C LEU A 91 -13.17 -11.11 -3.00
N TYR A 92 -12.20 -10.58 -3.75
CA TYR A 92 -11.98 -10.97 -5.13
C TYR A 92 -11.68 -12.46 -5.24
N THR A 93 -12.26 -13.09 -6.25
CA THR A 93 -11.98 -14.47 -6.59
C THR A 93 -11.69 -14.58 -8.08
N PHE A 94 -10.53 -15.09 -8.40
CA PHE A 94 -10.11 -15.29 -9.79
C PHE A 94 -11.07 -16.22 -10.53
N SER A 95 -11.64 -15.76 -11.64
CA SER A 95 -12.70 -16.43 -12.37
C SER A 95 -12.44 -16.56 -13.87
N LEU A 96 -11.30 -17.12 -14.27
CA LEU A 96 -11.16 -17.55 -15.67
C LEU A 96 -11.62 -19.01 -15.84
N PRO A 97 -12.21 -19.37 -17.00
CA PRO A 97 -12.65 -20.74 -17.28
C PRO A 97 -11.49 -21.66 -17.61
N ILE A 98 -10.44 -21.64 -16.80
CA ILE A 98 -9.31 -22.54 -16.91
C ILE A 98 -9.53 -23.71 -15.97
N ASN A 99 -9.94 -24.84 -16.53
CA ASN A 99 -10.35 -26.03 -15.76
C ASN A 99 -9.19 -26.81 -15.12
N SER A 100 -7.93 -26.38 -15.23
CA SER A 100 -6.76 -27.20 -14.87
C SER A 100 -5.71 -26.49 -14.03
N ILE A 101 -6.05 -25.44 -13.29
CA ILE A 101 -5.08 -24.82 -12.36
C ILE A 101 -5.16 -25.44 -10.98
N SER A 102 -3.99 -25.63 -10.34
CA SER A 102 -3.91 -26.16 -8.98
C SER A 102 -4.55 -25.19 -7.98
N ALA A 103 -4.95 -25.71 -6.81
CA ALA A 103 -5.50 -24.85 -5.74
C ALA A 103 -4.48 -23.78 -5.28
N ALA A 104 -3.20 -24.14 -5.23
CA ALA A 104 -2.14 -23.19 -4.90
C ALA A 104 -2.01 -22.07 -5.94
N THR A 105 -2.02 -22.42 -7.24
CA THR A 105 -2.00 -21.42 -8.32
C THR A 105 -3.23 -20.52 -8.27
N ARG A 106 -4.41 -21.08 -8.03
CA ARG A 106 -5.64 -20.29 -7.87
C ARG A 106 -5.49 -19.27 -6.73
N LYS A 107 -4.95 -19.68 -5.59
CA LYS A 107 -4.73 -18.79 -4.45
C LYS A 107 -3.77 -17.65 -4.77
N LEU A 108 -2.71 -17.93 -5.53
CA LEU A 108 -1.79 -16.89 -6.00
C LEU A 108 -2.48 -15.89 -6.94
N LEU A 109 -3.35 -16.39 -7.82
CA LEU A 109 -4.12 -15.55 -8.73
C LEU A 109 -5.19 -14.73 -7.99
N ASP A 110 -5.87 -15.30 -6.99
CA ASP A 110 -6.79 -14.54 -6.13
C ASP A 110 -6.10 -13.34 -5.48
N ILE A 111 -4.89 -13.52 -4.96
CA ILE A 111 -4.12 -12.46 -4.32
C ILE A 111 -3.56 -11.45 -5.32
N GLY A 112 -2.94 -11.93 -6.40
CA GLY A 112 -2.28 -11.11 -7.41
C GLY A 112 -3.27 -10.27 -8.22
N GLU A 113 -4.33 -10.91 -8.71
CA GLU A 113 -5.32 -10.23 -9.56
C GLU A 113 -6.25 -9.32 -8.76
N ALA A 114 -6.42 -9.50 -7.46
CA ALA A 114 -7.10 -8.54 -6.61
C ALA A 114 -6.47 -7.13 -6.65
N VAL A 115 -5.17 -7.05 -6.96
CA VAL A 115 -4.44 -5.79 -7.10
C VAL A 115 -4.37 -5.31 -8.55
N THR A 116 -4.30 -6.25 -9.52
CA THR A 116 -4.03 -5.93 -10.93
C THR A 116 -5.28 -5.84 -11.80
N GLU A 117 -6.36 -6.55 -11.45
CA GLU A 117 -7.61 -6.48 -12.18
C GLU A 117 -8.36 -5.17 -11.87
N LYS A 118 -8.67 -4.44 -12.93
CA LYS A 118 -9.33 -3.13 -12.82
C LYS A 118 -10.76 -3.28 -12.33
N TRP A 119 -11.13 -2.45 -11.35
CA TRP A 119 -12.52 -2.31 -10.88
C TRP A 119 -13.14 -3.62 -10.35
N ASN A 120 -12.30 -4.45 -9.76
CA ASN A 120 -12.75 -5.64 -9.08
C ASN A 120 -13.53 -5.32 -7.78
N GLU A 121 -14.12 -6.35 -7.18
CA GLU A 121 -15.03 -6.24 -6.03
C GLU A 121 -14.37 -5.66 -4.76
N GLU A 122 -13.05 -5.74 -4.62
CA GLU A 122 -12.34 -5.21 -3.45
C GLU A 122 -11.98 -3.73 -3.59
N ILE A 123 -11.99 -3.18 -4.81
CA ILE A 123 -11.58 -1.80 -5.04
C ILE A 123 -12.70 -0.84 -4.66
N ILE A 124 -12.56 -0.19 -3.51
CA ILE A 124 -13.49 0.86 -3.07
C ILE A 124 -13.32 2.13 -3.89
N TRP A 125 -12.07 2.52 -4.18
CA TRP A 125 -11.74 3.71 -4.97
C TRP A 125 -10.50 3.50 -5.82
N GLY A 126 -10.67 3.52 -7.11
CA GLY A 126 -9.60 3.44 -8.09
C GLY A 126 -9.40 4.75 -8.85
N SER A 127 -8.17 4.98 -9.32
CA SER A 127 -7.88 6.10 -10.22
C SER A 127 -8.19 5.74 -11.66
N THR A 128 -8.93 6.61 -12.36
CA THR A 128 -9.16 6.50 -13.81
C THR A 128 -8.00 7.04 -14.64
N ARG A 129 -7.01 7.66 -14.00
CA ARG A 129 -5.85 8.23 -14.70
C ARG A 129 -4.87 7.13 -15.08
N ASN A 130 -4.42 7.17 -16.31
CA ASN A 130 -3.31 6.32 -16.74
C ASN A 130 -1.99 6.86 -16.14
N VAL A 131 -1.27 6.01 -15.43
CA VAL A 131 0.05 6.34 -14.89
C VAL A 131 1.10 5.90 -15.91
N ASN A 132 1.19 6.65 -17.02
CA ASN A 132 2.19 6.41 -18.04
C ASN A 132 3.60 6.49 -17.42
N GLY A 133 4.40 5.48 -17.65
CA GLY A 133 5.79 5.42 -17.22
C GLY A 133 6.02 4.82 -15.83
N LEU A 134 5.01 4.61 -14.98
CA LEU A 134 5.22 3.93 -13.69
C LEU A 134 5.75 2.51 -13.90
N GLN A 135 5.19 1.78 -14.86
CA GLN A 135 5.66 0.44 -15.21
C GLN A 135 7.14 0.44 -15.60
N THR A 136 7.56 1.40 -16.43
CA THR A 136 8.95 1.47 -16.91
C THR A 136 9.96 1.81 -15.81
N VAL A 137 9.55 2.61 -14.81
CA VAL A 137 10.45 2.96 -13.69
C VAL A 137 10.46 1.88 -12.59
N ALA A 138 9.39 1.09 -12.48
CA ALA A 138 9.28 -0.01 -11.51
C ALA A 138 9.80 -1.36 -12.04
N MET A 139 9.90 -1.52 -13.37
CA MET A 139 10.44 -2.75 -13.96
C MET A 139 11.93 -2.91 -13.63
N ALA A 140 12.33 -4.15 -13.33
CA ALA A 140 13.73 -4.51 -13.15
C ALA A 140 14.56 -4.12 -14.39
N LYS A 141 15.75 -3.56 -14.18
CA LYS A 141 16.67 -3.20 -15.25
C LYS A 141 17.11 -4.46 -16.00
N HIS A 142 16.94 -4.45 -17.31
CA HIS A 142 17.43 -5.56 -18.13
C HIS A 142 18.93 -5.42 -18.36
N THR A 143 19.69 -6.49 -18.14
CA THR A 143 21.15 -6.47 -18.18
C THR A 143 21.73 -6.60 -19.60
N LYS A 144 20.91 -6.96 -20.59
CA LYS A 144 21.36 -7.10 -22.00
C LYS A 144 20.38 -6.48 -22.97
N GLY A 145 20.88 -5.66 -23.88
CA GLY A 145 20.16 -5.15 -25.04
C GLY A 145 19.48 -3.80 -24.88
N SER A 146 18.77 -3.41 -25.92
CA SER A 146 18.23 -2.07 -26.13
C SER A 146 16.94 -1.75 -25.37
N HIS A 147 16.66 -2.39 -24.25
CA HIS A 147 15.46 -2.07 -23.46
C HIS A 147 15.70 -0.86 -22.56
N TYR A 148 15.88 0.30 -23.18
CA TYR A 148 16.13 1.58 -22.52
C TYR A 148 15.03 2.02 -21.55
N ASN A 149 13.87 1.38 -21.60
CA ASN A 149 12.71 1.79 -20.80
C ASN A 149 12.63 1.16 -19.43
N ALA A 150 13.26 0.02 -19.18
CA ALA A 150 13.30 -0.61 -17.89
C ALA A 150 14.41 0.01 -17.04
N ARG A 151 14.05 0.90 -16.12
CA ARG A 151 15.01 1.76 -15.40
C ARG A 151 15.35 1.31 -14.00
N SER A 152 14.52 0.45 -13.38
CA SER A 152 14.67 0.03 -11.98
C SER A 152 14.89 1.20 -11.00
N VAL A 153 14.08 2.26 -11.15
CA VAL A 153 14.22 3.48 -10.35
C VAL A 153 13.39 3.39 -9.06
N LEU A 154 12.30 2.61 -9.10
CA LEU A 154 11.43 2.36 -7.96
C LEU A 154 11.56 0.90 -7.54
N GLY A 155 11.91 0.69 -6.30
CA GLY A 155 11.93 -0.60 -5.65
C GLY A 155 11.43 -0.48 -4.21
N PRO A 156 10.97 -1.57 -3.59
CA PRO A 156 10.65 -1.58 -2.18
C PRO A 156 11.93 -1.36 -1.34
N THR A 157 11.76 -0.80 -0.16
CA THR A 157 12.84 -0.78 0.82
C THR A 157 13.06 -2.18 1.40
N LEU A 158 14.26 -2.47 1.89
CA LEU A 158 14.55 -3.74 2.53
C LEU A 158 13.62 -4.02 3.72
N SER A 159 13.28 -3.00 4.50
CA SER A 159 12.33 -3.12 5.61
C SER A 159 10.92 -3.54 5.17
N VAL A 160 10.50 -3.19 3.95
CA VAL A 160 9.24 -3.68 3.38
C VAL A 160 9.37 -5.16 2.97
N ALA A 161 10.51 -5.56 2.39
CA ALA A 161 10.75 -6.95 2.07
C ALA A 161 10.77 -7.84 3.33
N GLU A 162 11.37 -7.35 4.42
CA GLU A 162 11.41 -8.04 5.71
C GLU A 162 10.07 -8.07 6.48
N ALA A 163 9.09 -7.27 6.06
CA ALA A 163 7.75 -7.33 6.61
C ALA A 163 6.95 -8.55 6.13
N PHE A 164 7.46 -9.31 5.16
CA PHE A 164 6.86 -10.57 4.73
C PHE A 164 7.20 -11.70 5.70
N TYR A 165 6.40 -12.76 5.62
CA TYR A 165 6.57 -13.95 6.43
C TYR A 165 7.40 -14.99 5.68
N SER A 166 8.19 -15.77 6.43
CA SER A 166 8.89 -16.93 5.90
C SER A 166 7.91 -18.06 5.51
N SER A 167 8.41 -19.09 4.87
CA SER A 167 7.65 -20.31 4.57
C SER A 167 7.09 -21.02 5.81
N ASN A 168 7.65 -20.73 6.99
CA ASN A 168 7.19 -21.25 8.28
C ASN A 168 6.05 -20.42 8.90
N GLY A 169 5.62 -19.31 8.24
CA GLY A 169 4.54 -18.46 8.71
C GLY A 169 4.92 -17.53 9.87
N VAL A 170 6.22 -17.28 10.06
CA VAL A 170 6.75 -16.33 11.05
C VAL A 170 7.45 -15.17 10.35
N PRO A 171 7.56 -13.99 10.99
CA PRO A 171 8.33 -12.87 10.43
C PRO A 171 9.74 -13.32 10.05
N ILE A 172 10.25 -12.87 8.90
CA ILE A 172 11.59 -13.24 8.42
C ILE A 172 12.67 -12.94 9.46
N SER A 173 12.54 -11.82 10.18
CA SER A 173 13.50 -11.44 11.23
C SER A 173 13.52 -12.36 12.44
N GLU A 174 12.47 -13.16 12.64
CA GLU A 174 12.31 -14.09 13.77
C GLU A 174 12.57 -15.54 13.38
N ASP A 175 12.66 -15.83 12.08
CA ASP A 175 12.91 -17.18 11.56
C ASP A 175 14.40 -17.46 11.39
N ASN A 176 15.03 -18.00 12.43
CA ASN A 176 16.45 -18.35 12.41
C ASN A 176 16.80 -19.50 11.45
N SER A 177 15.81 -20.25 10.97
CA SER A 177 15.98 -21.31 9.98
C SER A 177 15.82 -20.81 8.55
N ASP A 178 15.37 -19.59 8.37
CA ASP A 178 15.14 -19.00 7.05
C ASP A 178 16.46 -18.76 6.32
N PHE A 179 16.46 -19.07 5.03
CA PHE A 179 17.61 -18.88 4.14
C PHE A 179 18.13 -17.44 4.16
N TRP A 180 17.23 -16.46 4.19
CA TRP A 180 17.57 -15.05 4.17
C TRP A 180 18.41 -14.64 5.38
N THR A 181 17.93 -14.95 6.58
CA THR A 181 18.64 -14.61 7.82
C THR A 181 19.98 -15.36 7.95
N ALA A 182 20.01 -16.65 7.56
CA ALA A 182 21.20 -17.47 7.67
C ALA A 182 22.30 -17.10 6.66
N ASN A 183 21.93 -16.72 5.43
CA ASN A 183 22.89 -16.51 4.34
C ASN A 183 23.24 -15.04 4.12
N TYR A 184 22.44 -14.10 4.62
CA TYR A 184 22.64 -12.66 4.43
C TYR A 184 22.65 -11.89 5.76
N PRO A 185 23.55 -12.23 6.71
CA PRO A 185 23.61 -11.56 8.01
C PRO A 185 23.96 -10.07 7.89
N ASN A 186 24.69 -9.70 6.84
CA ASN A 186 25.16 -8.34 6.57
C ASN A 186 24.28 -7.59 5.55
N ARG A 187 23.02 -7.99 5.36
CA ARG A 187 22.12 -7.44 4.33
C ARG A 187 21.84 -5.95 4.45
N TYR A 188 22.16 -5.34 5.58
CA TYR A 188 22.07 -3.89 5.78
C TYR A 188 23.35 -3.13 5.40
N GLU A 189 24.44 -3.82 5.09
CA GLU A 189 25.65 -3.18 4.65
C GLU A 189 25.51 -2.73 3.19
N ILE A 190 25.93 -1.50 2.93
CA ILE A 190 25.91 -0.92 1.59
C ILE A 190 27.32 -1.05 1.00
N THR A 191 27.42 -1.62 -0.17
CA THR A 191 28.66 -1.67 -0.94
C THR A 191 28.53 -0.89 -2.24
N THR A 192 29.67 -0.50 -2.81
CA THR A 192 29.73 0.18 -4.09
C THR A 192 30.28 -0.80 -5.12
N ILE A 193 29.50 -1.06 -6.15
CA ILE A 193 29.94 -1.86 -7.30
C ILE A 193 30.43 -0.91 -8.37
N PRO A 194 31.71 -1.00 -8.81
CA PRO A 194 32.21 -0.26 -9.96
C PRO A 194 31.52 -0.77 -11.23
N ASP A 195 30.97 0.12 -12.03
CA ASP A 195 30.50 -0.19 -13.38
C ASP A 195 31.61 0.04 -14.40
N GLU A 196 31.56 -0.66 -15.52
CA GLU A 196 32.53 -0.55 -16.62
C GLU A 196 32.56 0.85 -17.28
N GLY A 197 31.59 1.71 -16.97
CA GLY A 197 31.47 3.07 -17.50
C GLY A 197 31.77 4.21 -16.54
N ASN A 198 32.53 4.04 -15.49
CA ASN A 198 32.75 5.03 -14.41
C ASN A 198 31.53 5.38 -13.56
N ASN A 199 30.41 4.72 -13.76
CA ASN A 199 29.26 4.84 -12.86
C ASN A 199 29.48 3.92 -11.65
N LYS A 200 29.08 4.41 -10.49
CA LYS A 200 29.11 3.63 -9.25
C LYS A 200 27.67 3.35 -8.84
N TYR A 201 27.37 2.08 -8.67
CA TYR A 201 26.10 1.64 -8.08
C TYR A 201 26.32 1.33 -6.62
N TYR A 202 25.36 1.70 -5.80
CA TYR A 202 25.29 1.26 -4.42
C TYR A 202 24.36 0.04 -4.38
N LEU A 203 24.90 -1.06 -3.94
CA LEU A 203 24.16 -2.29 -3.72
C LEU A 203 24.20 -2.61 -2.24
N GLN A 204 23.06 -2.99 -1.70
CA GLN A 204 22.99 -3.54 -0.37
C GLN A 204 23.38 -5.03 -0.43
N ILE A 205 24.27 -5.46 0.46
CA ILE A 205 24.70 -6.84 0.50
C ILE A 205 23.50 -7.70 0.91
N GLY A 206 23.23 -8.75 0.12
CA GLY A 206 22.12 -9.67 0.37
C GLY A 206 20.88 -9.47 -0.51
N GLU A 207 20.94 -8.60 -1.50
CA GLU A 207 19.93 -8.51 -2.56
C GLU A 207 20.25 -9.45 -3.73
#